data_92b4a63fedb137db6654fe8a7d64465f
#
_entry.id   92b4a63fedb137db6654fe8a7d64465f
#
_cell.length_a   1.000
_cell.length_b   1.000
_cell.length_c   1.000
_cell.angle_alpha   90.00
_cell.angle_beta   90.00
_cell.angle_gamma   90.00
#
_symmetry.space_group_name_H-M   'P 1'
#
loop_
_entity.id
_entity.type
_entity.pdbx_description
1 polymer ?
#
loop_
_entity_poly.entity_id
_entity_poly.type
_entity_poly.pdbx_seq_one_letter_code
_entity_poly.pdbx_strand_id
1 'polypeptide(L)'
;MKTAYLFLLLRLPFKNKVLRYICILLSVFCFLQISLFAQNKPDDIVGYYLNEDPFSGAISQVYIYNAGDGTYEGMVIWVNEEKRKIYEGLVFLKGMTFNAKENEWQNASMIYPGKNGKFKAFMRVEKDGRLRVRGFWGISMLGKTFYWPREQTSRNPKIKHP
;
A
#
# COMPACT_ATOMS: atom_id res chain seq x y z
N MET A 1 0.78 12.52 -23.92
CA MET A 1 0.50 11.52 -24.98
C MET A 1 -0.97 11.13 -25.13
N LYS A 2 -1.83 11.17 -24.08
CA LYS A 2 -3.23 10.70 -24.15
C LYS A 2 -4.18 11.61 -24.94
N THR A 3 -3.91 12.90 -25.03
CA THR A 3 -4.74 13.89 -25.77
C THR A 3 -4.59 13.80 -27.31
N ALA A 4 -3.47 13.28 -27.81
CA ALA A 4 -3.23 13.19 -29.26
C ALA A 4 -4.11 12.12 -29.95
N TYR A 5 -4.46 11.03 -29.27
CA TYR A 5 -5.32 9.97 -29.81
C TYR A 5 -6.77 10.40 -29.96
N LEU A 6 -7.27 11.26 -29.08
CA LEU A 6 -8.65 11.78 -29.18
C LEU A 6 -8.82 12.68 -30.41
N PHE A 7 -7.80 13.47 -30.74
CA PHE A 7 -7.80 14.32 -31.94
C PHE A 7 -7.69 13.51 -33.25
N LEU A 8 -7.01 12.36 -33.19
CA LEU A 8 -6.87 11.47 -34.37
C LEU A 8 -8.19 10.78 -34.74
N LEU A 9 -8.96 10.35 -33.74
CA LEU A 9 -10.28 9.72 -33.93
C LEU A 9 -11.33 10.68 -34.50
N LEU A 10 -11.22 11.98 -34.24
CA LEU A 10 -12.10 13.01 -34.79
C LEU A 10 -11.89 13.29 -36.29
N ARG A 11 -10.76 12.85 -36.88
CA ARG A 11 -10.42 13.06 -38.29
C ARG A 11 -10.63 11.84 -39.20
N LEU A 12 -11.20 10.74 -38.68
CA LEU A 12 -11.52 9.60 -39.53
C LEU A 12 -12.64 9.98 -40.53
N PRO A 13 -12.43 9.70 -41.83
CA PRO A 13 -13.37 10.08 -42.89
C PRO A 13 -14.56 9.13 -42.97
N PHE A 14 -15.36 9.05 -41.90
CA PHE A 14 -16.61 8.29 -41.94
C PHE A 14 -17.66 9.08 -42.71
N LYS A 15 -18.11 8.58 -43.86
CA LYS A 15 -19.22 9.13 -44.63
C LYS A 15 -20.54 9.09 -43.87
N ASN A 16 -20.65 8.22 -42.87
CA ASN A 16 -21.86 8.05 -42.06
C ASN A 16 -21.70 8.73 -40.70
N LYS A 17 -22.44 9.82 -40.46
CA LYS A 17 -22.42 10.59 -39.21
C LYS A 17 -22.76 9.69 -37.98
N VAL A 18 -23.72 8.76 -38.12
CA VAL A 18 -24.15 7.86 -37.04
C VAL A 18 -23.00 6.95 -36.60
N LEU A 19 -22.26 6.36 -37.53
CA LEU A 19 -21.12 5.49 -37.26
C LEU A 19 -20.00 6.25 -36.50
N ARG A 20 -19.78 7.52 -36.85
CA ARG A 20 -18.83 8.39 -36.17
C ARG A 20 -19.20 8.62 -34.70
N TYR A 21 -20.48 8.89 -34.39
CA TYR A 21 -20.95 9.06 -33.00
C TYR A 21 -20.86 7.76 -32.21
N ILE A 22 -21.17 6.62 -32.81
CA ILE A 22 -21.03 5.30 -32.17
C ILE A 22 -19.57 5.04 -31.80
N CYS A 23 -18.60 5.30 -32.69
CA CYS A 23 -17.17 5.13 -32.38
C CYS A 23 -16.68 6.05 -31.27
N ILE A 24 -17.16 7.30 -31.22
CA ILE A 24 -16.84 8.24 -30.16
C ILE A 24 -17.40 7.77 -28.82
N LEU A 25 -18.66 7.31 -28.78
CA LEU A 25 -19.30 6.77 -27.59
C LEU A 25 -18.61 5.51 -27.07
N LEU A 26 -18.23 4.59 -27.95
CA LEU A 26 -17.48 3.40 -27.60
C LEU A 26 -16.10 3.73 -27.06
N SER A 27 -15.40 4.70 -27.64
CA SER A 27 -14.08 5.12 -27.13
C SER A 27 -14.17 5.76 -25.75
N VAL A 28 -15.16 6.64 -25.52
CA VAL A 28 -15.41 7.23 -24.19
C VAL A 28 -15.79 6.15 -23.17
N PHE A 29 -16.61 5.19 -23.55
CA PHE A 29 -16.98 4.07 -22.68
C PHE A 29 -15.78 3.18 -22.32
N CYS A 30 -14.88 2.88 -23.27
CA CYS A 30 -13.61 2.17 -23.00
C CYS A 30 -12.70 2.95 -22.06
N PHE A 31 -12.62 4.29 -22.16
CA PHE A 31 -11.80 5.10 -21.24
C PHE A 31 -12.36 5.14 -19.82
N LEU A 32 -13.68 5.07 -19.62
CA LEU A 32 -14.32 5.02 -18.31
C LEU A 32 -14.05 3.70 -17.57
N GLN A 33 -13.85 2.60 -18.28
CA GLN A 33 -13.59 1.27 -17.69
C GLN A 33 -12.17 1.14 -17.08
N ILE A 34 -11.20 1.92 -17.52
CA ILE A 34 -9.78 1.79 -17.10
C ILE A 34 -9.55 2.28 -15.66
N SER A 35 -10.44 3.08 -15.11
CA SER A 35 -10.29 3.66 -13.76
C SER A 35 -10.71 2.72 -12.62
N LEU A 36 -11.45 1.63 -12.92
CA LEU A 36 -12.05 0.74 -11.90
C LEU A 36 -11.11 -0.37 -11.39
N PHE A 37 -9.97 -0.63 -12.06
CA PHE A 37 -9.14 -1.80 -11.77
C PHE A 37 -7.91 -1.56 -10.90
N ALA A 38 -7.72 -0.36 -10.34
CA ALA A 38 -6.49 -0.01 -9.63
C ALA A 38 -6.68 0.44 -8.17
N GLN A 39 -7.89 0.29 -7.63
CA GLN A 39 -8.15 0.69 -6.25
C GLN A 39 -7.97 -0.48 -5.28
N ASN A 40 -7.17 -0.27 -4.23
CA ASN A 40 -7.03 -1.24 -3.15
C ASN A 40 -8.36 -1.41 -2.41
N LYS A 41 -8.58 -2.62 -1.89
CA LYS A 41 -9.64 -2.92 -0.92
C LYS A 41 -9.05 -2.83 0.50
N PRO A 42 -9.90 -2.62 1.52
CA PRO A 42 -9.43 -2.50 2.90
C PRO A 42 -8.48 -3.61 3.37
N ASP A 43 -8.76 -4.87 3.01
CA ASP A 43 -7.97 -6.04 3.45
C ASP A 43 -6.79 -6.39 2.53
N ASP A 44 -6.55 -5.65 1.45
CA ASP A 44 -5.40 -5.90 0.56
C ASP A 44 -4.06 -5.70 1.27
N ILE A 45 -4.02 -4.93 2.36
CA ILE A 45 -2.83 -4.74 3.18
C ILE A 45 -2.50 -5.95 4.07
N VAL A 46 -3.47 -6.83 4.34
CA VAL A 46 -3.26 -7.98 5.22
C VAL A 46 -2.26 -8.94 4.61
N GLY A 47 -1.23 -9.31 5.37
CA GLY A 47 -0.19 -10.24 4.91
C GLY A 47 1.17 -10.01 5.53
N TYR A 48 2.16 -10.75 4.99
CA TYR A 48 3.54 -10.73 5.46
C TYR A 48 4.40 -9.82 4.60
N TYR A 49 5.25 -9.02 5.25
CA TYR A 49 6.12 -8.08 4.57
C TYR A 49 7.51 -8.08 5.17
N LEU A 50 8.55 -7.96 4.34
CA LEU A 50 9.90 -7.74 4.81
C LEU A 50 10.17 -6.25 4.99
N ASN A 51 10.61 -5.89 6.18
CA ASN A 51 11.07 -4.55 6.52
C ASN A 51 12.58 -4.59 6.77
N GLU A 52 13.32 -3.75 6.09
CA GLU A 52 14.71 -3.43 6.41
C GLU A 52 14.74 -2.15 7.24
N ASP A 53 15.32 -2.23 8.42
CA ASP A 53 15.48 -1.08 9.33
C ASP A 53 16.47 -0.07 8.72
N PRO A 54 16.03 1.16 8.40
CA PRO A 54 16.88 2.14 7.73
C PRO A 54 18.07 2.65 8.57
N PHE A 55 18.09 2.36 9.87
CA PHE A 55 19.13 2.80 10.77
C PHE A 55 20.20 1.74 11.06
N SER A 56 19.82 0.49 11.00
CA SER A 56 20.69 -0.64 11.37
C SER A 56 20.89 -1.66 10.26
N GLY A 57 20.08 -1.64 9.20
CA GLY A 57 20.06 -2.68 8.17
C GLY A 57 19.48 -4.02 8.62
N ALA A 58 18.97 -4.11 9.85
CA ALA A 58 18.34 -5.34 10.34
C ALA A 58 17.06 -5.64 9.58
N ILE A 59 16.86 -6.91 9.22
CA ILE A 59 15.69 -7.36 8.50
C ILE A 59 14.69 -7.96 9.46
N SER A 60 13.42 -7.60 9.35
CA SER A 60 12.31 -8.17 10.09
C SER A 60 11.18 -8.55 9.16
N GLN A 61 10.43 -9.59 9.51
CA GLN A 61 9.14 -9.88 8.89
C GLN A 61 8.03 -9.33 9.77
N VAL A 62 7.17 -8.55 9.13
CA VAL A 62 6.00 -7.92 9.74
C VAL A 62 4.76 -8.61 9.21
N TYR A 63 3.85 -8.99 10.10
CA TYR A 63 2.51 -9.42 9.75
C TYR A 63 1.53 -8.27 10.01
N ILE A 64 0.81 -7.86 8.96
CA ILE A 64 -0.29 -6.88 9.06
C ILE A 64 -1.60 -7.64 9.08
N TYR A 65 -2.49 -7.27 10.01
CA TYR A 65 -3.77 -7.92 10.22
C TYR A 65 -4.86 -6.91 10.53
N ASN A 66 -6.12 -7.34 10.37
CA ASN A 66 -7.30 -6.58 10.77
C ASN A 66 -7.51 -6.76 12.28
N ALA A 67 -7.55 -5.66 13.03
CA ALA A 67 -7.70 -5.68 14.49
C ALA A 67 -9.16 -5.91 14.95
N GLY A 68 -10.12 -6.00 14.03
CA GLY A 68 -11.53 -6.29 14.31
C GLY A 68 -12.39 -5.06 14.67
N ASP A 69 -11.77 -3.89 14.85
CA ASP A 69 -12.44 -2.61 15.16
C ASP A 69 -12.47 -1.62 13.97
N GLY A 70 -12.21 -2.12 12.76
CA GLY A 70 -12.10 -1.31 11.56
C GLY A 70 -10.70 -0.70 11.37
N THR A 71 -9.75 -1.05 12.24
CA THR A 71 -8.33 -0.68 12.10
C THR A 71 -7.46 -1.87 11.73
N TYR A 72 -6.24 -1.58 11.32
CA TYR A 72 -5.20 -2.56 11.01
C TYR A 72 -4.00 -2.31 11.92
N GLU A 73 -3.37 -3.40 12.30
CA GLU A 73 -2.16 -3.40 13.11
C GLU A 73 -1.04 -4.19 12.44
N GLY A 74 0.21 -3.93 12.85
CA GLY A 74 1.37 -4.64 12.34
C GLY A 74 2.26 -5.14 13.47
N MET A 75 2.56 -6.45 13.44
CA MET A 75 3.36 -7.16 14.43
C MET A 75 4.65 -7.68 13.82
N VAL A 76 5.77 -7.53 14.52
CA VAL A 76 7.03 -8.20 14.18
C VAL A 76 6.89 -9.68 14.49
N ILE A 77 7.04 -10.56 13.50
CA ILE A 77 6.91 -11.99 13.70
C ILE A 77 8.24 -12.74 13.52
N TRP A 78 9.23 -12.11 12.92
CA TRP A 78 10.56 -12.67 12.76
C TRP A 78 11.60 -11.56 12.56
N VAL A 79 12.83 -11.78 13.04
CA VAL A 79 13.99 -10.91 12.82
C VAL A 79 15.23 -11.75 12.48
N ASN A 80 16.13 -11.18 11.67
CA ASN A 80 17.36 -11.86 11.25
C ASN A 80 18.48 -11.83 12.30
N GLU A 81 18.40 -10.94 13.31
CA GLU A 81 19.42 -10.77 14.34
C GLU A 81 18.99 -11.35 15.70
N GLU A 82 19.79 -12.24 16.29
CA GLU A 82 19.49 -12.87 17.56
C GLU A 82 19.17 -11.88 18.68
N LYS A 83 19.99 -10.82 18.80
CA LYS A 83 19.79 -9.76 19.83
C LYS A 83 18.47 -9.00 19.70
N ARG A 84 17.78 -9.11 18.54
CA ARG A 84 16.52 -8.43 18.28
C ARG A 84 15.29 -9.34 18.40
N LYS A 85 15.48 -10.62 18.67
CA LYS A 85 14.36 -11.57 18.89
C LYS A 85 13.44 -11.16 20.01
N ILE A 86 13.89 -10.34 20.94
CA ILE A 86 13.04 -9.73 22.00
C ILE A 86 11.90 -8.89 21.43
N TYR A 87 11.97 -8.49 20.15
CA TYR A 87 10.91 -7.72 19.48
C TYR A 87 9.92 -8.61 18.73
N GLU A 88 10.17 -9.91 18.61
CA GLU A 88 9.19 -10.84 18.03
C GLU A 88 7.93 -10.88 18.90
N GLY A 89 6.76 -10.71 18.28
CA GLY A 89 5.47 -10.51 18.95
C GLY A 89 5.12 -9.06 19.27
N LEU A 90 6.02 -8.11 19.04
CA LEU A 90 5.74 -6.69 19.28
C LEU A 90 4.79 -6.14 18.21
N VAL A 91 3.64 -5.62 18.63
CA VAL A 91 2.76 -4.80 17.79
C VAL A 91 3.31 -3.38 17.77
N PHE A 92 3.99 -3.02 16.70
CA PHE A 92 4.66 -1.73 16.57
C PHE A 92 3.93 -0.73 15.67
N LEU A 93 3.02 -1.21 14.82
CA LEU A 93 2.10 -0.39 14.00
C LEU A 93 0.69 -0.54 14.55
N LYS A 94 0.00 0.59 14.80
CA LYS A 94 -1.35 0.59 15.35
C LYS A 94 -2.25 1.64 14.72
N GLY A 95 -3.54 1.37 14.70
CA GLY A 95 -4.59 2.33 14.38
C GLY A 95 -4.65 2.74 12.90
N MET A 96 -4.15 1.91 11.98
CA MET A 96 -4.26 2.16 10.55
C MET A 96 -5.72 2.06 10.10
N THR A 97 -6.21 3.04 9.35
CA THR A 97 -7.54 3.05 8.75
C THR A 97 -7.44 3.20 7.24
N PHE A 98 -8.26 2.49 6.48
CA PHE A 98 -8.30 2.61 5.03
C PHE A 98 -9.09 3.84 4.59
N ASN A 99 -8.46 4.68 3.78
CA ASN A 99 -9.10 5.81 3.12
C ASN A 99 -9.30 5.48 1.63
N ALA A 100 -10.53 5.15 1.25
CA ALA A 100 -10.86 4.78 -0.13
C ALA A 100 -10.64 5.93 -1.14
N LYS A 101 -10.83 7.20 -0.72
CA LYS A 101 -10.63 8.36 -1.59
C LYS A 101 -9.16 8.52 -1.99
N GLU A 102 -8.26 8.37 -1.04
CA GLU A 102 -6.82 8.49 -1.25
C GLU A 102 -6.18 7.15 -1.67
N ASN A 103 -6.95 6.04 -1.61
CA ASN A 103 -6.49 4.69 -1.90
C ASN A 103 -5.27 4.28 -1.07
N GLU A 104 -5.30 4.58 0.23
CA GLU A 104 -4.19 4.29 1.15
C GLU A 104 -4.66 4.08 2.59
N TRP A 105 -3.82 3.43 3.40
CA TRP A 105 -4.02 3.30 4.85
C TRP A 105 -3.32 4.46 5.54
N GLN A 106 -4.08 5.14 6.39
CA GLN A 106 -3.69 6.37 7.09
C GLN A 106 -3.73 6.15 8.60
N ASN A 107 -3.37 7.18 9.37
CA ASN A 107 -3.42 7.23 10.84
C ASN A 107 -2.53 6.21 11.55
N ALA A 108 -1.65 5.50 10.84
CA ALA A 108 -0.73 4.58 11.47
C ALA A 108 0.14 5.30 12.50
N SER A 109 0.12 4.79 13.73
CA SER A 109 1.08 5.14 14.78
C SER A 109 2.14 4.06 14.87
N MET A 110 3.39 4.41 14.60
CA MET A 110 4.52 3.49 14.61
C MET A 110 5.42 3.76 15.81
N ILE A 111 5.69 2.72 16.61
CA ILE A 111 6.64 2.76 17.71
C ILE A 111 7.95 2.16 17.20
N TYR A 112 9.05 2.91 17.34
CA TYR A 112 10.37 2.40 17.03
C TYR A 112 11.05 1.91 18.31
N PRO A 113 11.37 0.59 18.41
CA PRO A 113 12.04 0.03 19.60
C PRO A 113 13.37 0.73 19.87
N GLY A 114 13.58 1.16 21.11
CA GLY A 114 14.82 1.83 21.54
C GLY A 114 14.89 3.33 21.20
N LYS A 115 13.84 3.91 20.63
CA LYS A 115 13.74 5.37 20.46
C LYS A 115 12.49 5.93 21.13
N ASN A 116 12.65 7.02 21.86
CA ASN A 116 11.52 7.75 22.40
C ASN A 116 10.84 8.54 21.27
N GLY A 117 9.64 8.15 20.91
CA GLY A 117 8.83 8.85 19.91
C GLY A 117 7.87 7.95 19.16
N LYS A 118 6.74 8.54 18.79
CA LYS A 118 5.77 7.93 17.90
C LYS A 118 5.92 8.58 16.53
N PHE A 119 6.10 7.74 15.52
CA PHE A 119 6.08 8.16 14.13
C PHE A 119 4.67 7.93 13.58
N LYS A 120 4.27 8.78 12.65
CA LYS A 120 3.08 8.54 11.83
C LYS A 120 3.48 7.88 10.52
N ALA A 121 2.58 7.11 9.93
CA ALA A 121 2.82 6.54 8.61
C ALA A 121 1.57 6.53 7.74
N PHE A 122 1.79 6.63 6.42
CA PHE A 122 0.84 6.31 5.38
C PHE A 122 1.35 5.08 4.62
N MET A 123 0.43 4.22 4.21
CA MET A 123 0.78 2.99 3.52
C MET A 123 -0.09 2.79 2.30
N ARG A 124 0.47 2.19 1.26
CA ARG A 124 -0.24 1.81 0.04
C ARG A 124 0.31 0.50 -0.50
N VAL A 125 -0.57 -0.40 -0.87
CA VAL A 125 -0.19 -1.59 -1.64
C VAL A 125 -0.03 -1.18 -3.09
N GLU A 126 1.17 -1.36 -3.62
CA GLU A 126 1.52 -1.03 -5.01
C GLU A 126 1.07 -2.15 -5.96
N LYS A 127 1.01 -1.86 -7.25
CA LYS A 127 0.58 -2.82 -8.30
C LYS A 127 1.43 -4.09 -8.37
N ASP A 128 2.69 -4.00 -7.95
CA ASP A 128 3.63 -5.11 -7.89
C ASP A 128 3.56 -5.92 -6.58
N GLY A 129 2.59 -5.60 -5.71
CA GLY A 129 2.36 -6.25 -4.43
C GLY A 129 3.23 -5.76 -3.27
N ARG A 130 4.20 -4.88 -3.51
CA ARG A 130 4.99 -4.29 -2.42
C ARG A 130 4.15 -3.31 -1.61
N LEU A 131 4.43 -3.21 -0.33
CA LEU A 131 3.85 -2.19 0.54
C LEU A 131 4.74 -0.95 0.55
N ARG A 132 4.24 0.16 0.02
CA ARG A 132 4.86 1.47 0.16
C ARG A 132 4.52 2.03 1.54
N VAL A 133 5.52 2.30 2.34
CA VAL A 133 5.41 2.84 3.70
C VAL A 133 6.07 4.21 3.73
N ARG A 134 5.33 5.26 4.05
CA ARG A 134 5.87 6.59 4.25
C ARG A 134 5.77 6.97 5.72
N GLY A 135 6.90 6.84 6.42
CA GLY A 135 7.03 7.22 7.83
C GLY A 135 7.47 8.68 7.98
N PHE A 136 6.92 9.39 8.98
CA PHE A 136 7.27 10.78 9.25
C PHE A 136 7.09 11.15 10.72
N TRP A 137 7.79 12.19 11.13
CA TRP A 137 7.64 12.84 12.42
C TRP A 137 7.18 14.29 12.20
N GLY A 138 6.10 14.68 12.86
CA GLY A 138 5.50 16.00 12.67
C GLY A 138 4.71 16.07 11.36
N ILE A 139 5.27 16.69 10.31
CA ILE A 139 4.61 16.88 9.02
C ILE A 139 5.06 15.83 8.00
N SER A 140 4.10 15.33 7.21
CA SER A 140 4.34 14.25 6.23
C SER A 140 5.36 14.60 5.15
N MET A 141 5.54 15.90 4.85
CA MET A 141 6.47 16.37 3.83
C MET A 141 7.94 16.03 4.13
N LEU A 142 8.32 15.91 5.41
CA LEU A 142 9.67 15.54 5.86
C LEU A 142 9.86 14.03 6.02
N GLY A 143 8.86 13.21 5.63
CA GLY A 143 8.91 11.76 5.77
C GLY A 143 9.82 11.06 4.77
N LYS A 144 10.26 9.84 5.14
CA LYS A 144 10.95 8.90 4.25
C LYS A 144 9.98 7.83 3.75
N THR A 145 10.17 7.41 2.51
CA THR A 145 9.40 6.33 1.89
C THR A 145 10.27 5.08 1.77
N PHE A 146 9.70 3.95 2.16
CA PHE A 146 10.28 2.61 2.09
C PHE A 146 9.35 1.71 1.32
N TYR A 147 9.88 0.63 0.73
CA TYR A 147 9.11 -0.39 0.05
C TYR A 147 9.39 -1.72 0.70
N TRP A 148 8.35 -2.33 1.27
CA TRP A 148 8.41 -3.63 1.93
C TRP A 148 7.94 -4.71 0.95
N PRO A 149 8.81 -5.60 0.50
CA PRO A 149 8.41 -6.75 -0.30
C PRO A 149 7.39 -7.61 0.43
N ARG A 150 6.36 -8.08 -0.29
CA ARG A 150 5.37 -9.01 0.24
C ARG A 150 5.92 -10.43 0.22
N GLU A 151 5.68 -11.18 1.27
CA GLU A 151 5.97 -12.61 1.37
C GLU A 151 4.68 -13.43 1.46
N GLN A 152 4.77 -14.71 1.05
CA GLN A 152 3.60 -15.59 1.02
C GLN A 152 3.38 -16.32 2.34
N THR A 153 4.42 -16.50 3.14
CA THR A 153 4.40 -17.33 4.34
C THR A 153 5.14 -16.70 5.51
N SER A 154 4.75 -17.08 6.72
CA SER A 154 5.47 -16.72 7.93
C SER A 154 6.86 -17.38 8.00
N ARG A 155 7.89 -16.59 8.33
CA ARG A 155 9.24 -17.08 8.63
C ARG A 155 9.35 -17.67 10.04
N ASN A 156 8.41 -17.35 10.92
CA ASN A 156 8.33 -17.90 12.28
C ASN A 156 6.90 -18.35 12.60
N PRO A 157 6.52 -19.58 12.21
CA PRO A 157 5.18 -20.11 12.45
C PRO A 157 4.85 -20.36 13.93
N LYS A 158 5.84 -20.24 14.83
CA LYS A 158 5.62 -20.40 16.29
C LYS A 158 4.99 -19.16 16.92
N ILE A 159 5.17 -17.98 16.31
CA ILE A 159 4.52 -16.76 16.75
C ILE A 159 3.05 -16.83 16.32
N LYS A 160 2.18 -17.03 17.30
CA LYS A 160 0.73 -16.92 17.08
C LYS A 160 0.39 -15.45 16.82
N HIS A 161 -0.32 -15.21 15.76
CA HIS A 161 -0.83 -13.88 15.38
C HIS A 161 -2.34 -13.96 15.16
N PRO A 162 -3.08 -12.87 15.38
CA PRO A 162 -4.53 -12.79 15.22
C PRO A 162 -5.00 -13.20 13.83
#